data_f966da6c9378621454313b31259e08be
#
_entry.id   f966da6c9378621454313b31259e08be
#
_cell.length_a   1.000
_cell.length_b   1.000
_cell.length_c   1.000
_cell.angle_alpha   90.00
_cell.angle_beta   90.00
_cell.angle_gamma   90.00
#
_symmetry.space_group_name_H-M   'P 1'
#
loop_
_entity.id
_entity.type
_entity.pdbx_description
1 polymer ?
#
loop_
_entity_poly.entity_id
_entity_poly.type
_entity_poly.pdbx_seq_one_letter_code
_entity_poly.pdbx_strand_id
1 'polypeptide(L)'
;GAKVLAEVAERLKIPAVLGEILAGVLVGPSVLGLVHLDGSRGVSLAVIAEIGVLLLLLQVGMEMDLAELGKVGKASLLVALIGVAAPFLGGTAVGLAFGQEANTAIFVGAALTATSVGITARVFGDLRALATTEARVVLGAAVADDVLGLVILTVVVKIVTGDAVGAGTVLGTLGLAV
;
A
#
# COMPACT_ATOMS: atom_id res chain seq x y z
N GLY A 1 22.97 3.67 9.30
CA GLY A 1 22.72 3.63 7.83
C GLY A 1 21.44 4.39 7.46
N ALA A 2 20.26 3.95 7.88
CA ALA A 2 18.97 4.54 7.47
C ALA A 2 18.86 6.05 7.73
N LYS A 3 19.17 6.51 8.95
CA LYS A 3 19.13 7.95 9.27
C LYS A 3 20.08 8.82 8.43
N VAL A 4 21.22 8.28 8.02
CA VAL A 4 22.17 9.04 7.17
C VAL A 4 21.60 9.24 5.78
N LEU A 5 21.01 8.18 5.19
CA LEU A 5 20.38 8.28 3.87
C LEU A 5 19.06 9.07 3.92
N ALA A 6 18.33 9.03 5.02
CA ALA A 6 17.18 9.91 5.25
C ALA A 6 17.60 11.39 5.24
N GLU A 7 18.65 11.75 5.98
CA GLU A 7 19.21 13.12 5.99
C GLU A 7 19.68 13.57 4.59
N VAL A 8 20.33 12.67 3.84
CA VAL A 8 20.73 12.95 2.44
C VAL A 8 19.51 13.19 1.57
N ALA A 9 18.45 12.37 1.72
CA ALA A 9 17.20 12.55 0.99
C ALA A 9 16.57 13.92 1.28
N GLU A 10 16.48 14.30 2.56
CA GLU A 10 15.94 15.61 2.96
C GLU A 10 16.74 16.78 2.36
N ARG A 11 18.07 16.69 2.33
CA ARG A 11 18.93 17.69 1.68
C ARG A 11 18.68 17.80 0.18
N LEU A 12 18.29 16.71 -0.44
CA LEU A 12 17.88 16.66 -1.86
C LEU A 12 16.40 17.05 -2.07
N LYS A 13 15.70 17.47 -1.01
CA LYS A 13 14.26 17.80 -1.03
C LYS A 13 13.38 16.61 -1.43
N ILE A 14 13.81 15.40 -1.07
CA ILE A 14 13.07 14.15 -1.26
C ILE A 14 12.61 13.66 0.11
N PRO A 15 11.42 13.06 0.24
CA PRO A 15 10.95 12.52 1.52
C PRO A 15 11.96 11.59 2.17
N ALA A 16 12.20 11.75 3.48
CA ALA A 16 13.17 10.97 4.26
C ALA A 16 12.98 9.45 4.14
N VAL A 17 11.73 9.01 4.03
CA VAL A 17 11.36 7.59 3.89
C VAL A 17 12.04 6.93 2.68
N LEU A 18 12.24 7.65 1.58
CA LEU A 18 12.94 7.10 0.42
C LEU A 18 14.41 6.80 0.70
N GLY A 19 15.05 7.65 1.50
CA GLY A 19 16.42 7.39 2.00
C GLY A 19 16.47 6.17 2.92
N GLU A 20 15.47 5.99 3.78
CA GLU A 20 15.36 4.84 4.67
C GLU A 20 15.17 3.53 3.90
N ILE A 21 14.29 3.53 2.88
CA ILE A 21 14.08 2.38 1.99
C ILE A 21 15.34 2.03 1.22
N LEU A 22 16.02 3.03 0.63
CA LEU A 22 17.29 2.83 -0.06
C LEU A 22 18.36 2.25 0.87
N ALA A 23 18.42 2.70 2.13
CA ALA A 23 19.32 2.11 3.13
C ALA A 23 19.02 0.63 3.33
N GLY A 24 17.74 0.25 3.43
CA GLY A 24 17.32 -1.15 3.56
C GLY A 24 17.74 -2.00 2.36
N VAL A 25 17.56 -1.49 1.14
CA VAL A 25 17.97 -2.18 -0.10
C VAL A 25 19.48 -2.35 -0.15
N LEU A 26 20.26 -1.30 0.19
CA LEU A 26 21.72 -1.35 0.15
C LEU A 26 22.30 -2.32 1.19
N VAL A 27 21.79 -2.32 2.43
CA VAL A 27 22.29 -3.18 3.50
C VAL A 27 21.71 -4.59 3.44
N GLY A 28 20.56 -4.72 2.77
CA GLY A 28 19.83 -5.97 2.62
C GLY A 28 20.51 -7.00 1.71
N PRO A 29 19.88 -8.17 1.56
CA PRO A 29 20.44 -9.28 0.80
C PRO A 29 20.63 -8.96 -0.70
N SER A 30 19.93 -7.95 -1.21
CA SER A 30 19.95 -7.61 -2.65
C SER A 30 21.24 -6.94 -3.11
N VAL A 31 21.98 -6.23 -2.23
CA VAL A 31 23.18 -5.49 -2.61
C VAL A 31 24.40 -5.89 -1.78
N LEU A 32 24.45 -5.51 -0.50
CA LEU A 32 25.61 -5.77 0.37
C LEU A 32 25.50 -7.09 1.14
N GLY A 33 24.31 -7.66 1.28
CA GLY A 33 24.08 -8.90 2.01
C GLY A 33 24.48 -8.87 3.50
N LEU A 34 24.55 -7.67 4.10
CA LEU A 34 24.94 -7.52 5.50
C LEU A 34 23.82 -7.94 6.46
N VAL A 35 22.58 -7.88 6.01
CA VAL A 35 21.40 -8.31 6.75
C VAL A 35 20.77 -9.49 5.99
N HIS A 36 20.76 -10.64 6.64
CA HIS A 36 20.12 -11.85 6.13
C HIS A 36 18.75 -11.95 6.76
N LEU A 37 17.73 -12.22 5.93
CA LEU A 37 16.34 -12.35 6.37
C LEU A 37 15.98 -13.81 6.72
N ASP A 38 16.97 -14.70 6.79
CA ASP A 38 16.79 -16.11 7.05
C ASP A 38 16.81 -16.44 8.54
N GLY A 39 16.06 -17.45 8.93
CA GLY A 39 16.04 -17.98 10.29
C GLY A 39 15.46 -17.01 11.33
N SER A 40 15.87 -17.18 12.57
CA SER A 40 15.35 -16.44 13.73
C SER A 40 15.60 -14.92 13.68
N ARG A 41 16.68 -14.49 13.02
CA ARG A 41 17.01 -13.07 12.85
C ARG A 41 16.05 -12.38 11.89
N GLY A 42 15.67 -13.06 10.80
CA GLY A 42 14.67 -12.57 9.85
C GLY A 42 13.30 -12.39 10.53
N VAL A 43 12.88 -13.38 11.33
CA VAL A 43 11.62 -13.29 12.10
C VAL A 43 11.65 -12.10 13.06
N SER A 44 12.73 -11.91 13.81
CA SER A 44 12.84 -10.77 14.74
C SER A 44 12.78 -9.43 14.03
N LEU A 45 13.42 -9.29 12.86
CA LEU A 45 13.35 -8.08 12.04
C LEU A 45 11.95 -7.83 11.51
N ALA A 46 11.24 -8.87 11.06
CA ALA A 46 9.86 -8.76 10.61
C ALA A 46 8.94 -8.26 11.74
N VAL A 47 9.05 -8.84 12.94
CA VAL A 47 8.25 -8.39 14.10
C VAL A 47 8.53 -6.93 14.44
N ILE A 48 9.80 -6.49 14.42
CA ILE A 48 10.14 -5.08 14.69
C ILE A 48 9.57 -4.17 13.60
N ALA A 49 9.60 -4.59 12.33
CA ALA A 49 9.03 -3.84 11.23
C ALA A 49 7.50 -3.72 11.36
N GLU A 50 6.80 -4.80 11.71
CA GLU A 50 5.35 -4.78 11.98
C GLU A 50 4.98 -3.84 13.13
N ILE A 51 5.72 -3.88 14.24
CA ILE A 51 5.53 -2.94 15.35
C ILE A 51 5.76 -1.49 14.87
N GLY A 52 6.77 -1.25 14.04
CA GLY A 52 7.04 0.06 13.46
C GLY A 52 5.86 0.58 12.61
N VAL A 53 5.28 -0.27 11.78
CA VAL A 53 4.08 0.07 10.97
C VAL A 53 2.87 0.35 11.88
N LEU A 54 2.63 -0.47 12.90
CA LEU A 54 1.53 -0.25 13.85
C LEU A 54 1.67 1.09 14.58
N LEU A 55 2.87 1.44 15.03
CA LEU A 55 3.12 2.73 15.69
C LEU A 55 2.93 3.91 14.73
N LEU A 56 3.38 3.77 13.48
CA LEU A 56 3.16 4.78 12.44
C LEU A 56 1.68 4.99 12.17
N LEU A 57 0.91 3.92 11.99
CA LEU A 57 -0.53 4.01 11.75
C LEU A 57 -1.27 4.58 12.95
N LEU A 58 -0.85 4.23 14.17
CA LEU A 58 -1.39 4.81 15.39
C LEU A 58 -1.14 6.32 15.46
N GLN A 59 0.09 6.76 15.17
CA GLN A 59 0.44 8.19 15.12
C GLN A 59 -0.44 8.93 14.11
N VAL A 60 -0.56 8.41 12.89
CA VAL A 60 -1.39 8.99 11.84
C VAL A 60 -2.87 9.03 12.26
N GLY A 61 -3.37 7.94 12.86
CA GLY A 61 -4.75 7.89 13.35
C GLY A 61 -5.04 8.92 14.44
N MET A 62 -4.07 9.21 15.30
CA MET A 62 -4.20 10.27 16.32
C MET A 62 -4.18 11.69 15.74
N GLU A 63 -3.50 11.90 14.61
CA GLU A 63 -3.44 13.19 13.93
C GLU A 63 -4.63 13.45 13.00
N MET A 64 -5.41 12.40 12.68
CA MET A 64 -6.58 12.49 11.80
C MET A 64 -7.85 12.86 12.57
N ASP A 65 -8.57 13.88 12.10
CA ASP A 65 -9.90 14.22 12.57
C ASP A 65 -10.95 13.41 11.78
N LEU A 66 -11.62 12.47 12.43
CA LEU A 66 -12.65 11.61 11.83
C LEU A 66 -13.85 12.42 11.29
N ALA A 67 -14.20 13.54 11.94
CA ALA A 67 -15.27 14.41 11.46
C ALA A 67 -14.89 15.11 10.15
N GLU A 68 -13.64 15.52 10.03
CA GLU A 68 -13.11 16.12 8.79
C GLU A 68 -12.97 15.06 7.67
N LEU A 69 -12.59 13.82 8.03
CA LEU A 69 -12.54 12.71 7.08
C LEU A 69 -13.93 12.41 6.49
N GLY A 70 -14.97 12.47 7.32
CA GLY A 70 -16.36 12.31 6.87
C GLY A 70 -16.81 13.36 5.85
N LYS A 71 -16.30 14.59 5.93
CA LYS A 71 -16.62 15.67 4.97
C LYS A 71 -16.07 15.40 3.55
N VAL A 72 -14.94 14.70 3.43
CA VAL A 72 -14.30 14.39 2.14
C VAL A 72 -14.65 12.99 1.62
N GLY A 73 -15.52 12.25 2.32
CA GLY A 73 -15.81 10.84 2.03
C GLY A 73 -16.23 10.56 0.58
N LYS A 74 -17.03 11.43 -0.04
CA LYS A 74 -17.43 11.28 -1.47
C LYS A 74 -16.24 11.43 -2.40
N ALA A 75 -15.37 12.41 -2.15
CA ALA A 75 -14.15 12.62 -2.94
C ALA A 75 -13.18 11.46 -2.75
N SER A 76 -12.98 11.02 -1.52
CA SER A 76 -12.13 9.87 -1.20
C SER A 76 -12.62 8.60 -1.89
N LEU A 77 -13.93 8.32 -1.87
CA LEU A 77 -14.49 7.16 -2.54
C LEU A 77 -14.32 7.21 -4.07
N LEU A 78 -14.53 8.38 -4.68
CA LEU A 78 -14.32 8.57 -6.12
C LEU A 78 -12.84 8.36 -6.49
N VAL A 79 -11.94 8.93 -5.70
CA VAL A 79 -10.49 8.76 -5.89
C VAL A 79 -10.09 7.29 -5.72
N ALA A 80 -10.62 6.59 -4.71
CA ALA A 80 -10.38 5.16 -4.52
C ALA A 80 -10.87 4.33 -5.73
N LEU A 81 -12.10 4.56 -6.19
CA LEU A 81 -12.66 3.83 -7.35
C LEU A 81 -11.83 4.01 -8.62
N ILE A 82 -11.42 5.25 -8.91
CA ILE A 82 -10.56 5.54 -10.07
C ILE A 82 -9.15 4.99 -9.83
N GLY A 83 -8.62 5.15 -8.61
CA GLY A 83 -7.30 4.68 -8.21
C GLY A 83 -7.14 3.16 -8.27
N VAL A 84 -8.24 2.42 -8.09
CA VAL A 84 -8.30 0.97 -8.29
C VAL A 84 -8.52 0.61 -9.76
N ALA A 85 -9.51 1.23 -10.41
CA ALA A 85 -9.88 0.88 -11.78
C ALA A 85 -8.76 1.17 -12.79
N ALA A 86 -8.08 2.30 -12.67
CA ALA A 86 -7.04 2.70 -13.62
C ALA A 86 -5.82 1.76 -13.61
N PRO A 87 -5.16 1.44 -12.48
CA PRO A 87 -4.05 0.49 -12.47
C PRO A 87 -4.49 -0.94 -12.77
N PHE A 88 -5.70 -1.36 -12.37
CA PHE A 88 -6.22 -2.67 -12.72
C PHE A 88 -6.35 -2.84 -14.22
N LEU A 89 -7.08 -1.94 -14.87
CA LEU A 89 -7.29 -1.99 -16.33
C LEU A 89 -5.99 -1.74 -17.09
N GLY A 90 -5.21 -0.74 -16.68
CA GLY A 90 -3.93 -0.42 -17.30
C GLY A 90 -2.92 -1.56 -17.17
N GLY A 91 -2.76 -2.13 -15.99
CA GLY A 91 -1.87 -3.26 -15.74
C GLY A 91 -2.28 -4.51 -16.50
N THR A 92 -3.58 -4.82 -16.53
CA THR A 92 -4.12 -5.93 -17.34
C THR A 92 -3.85 -5.69 -18.84
N ALA A 93 -4.14 -4.50 -19.35
CA ALA A 93 -3.91 -4.15 -20.75
C ALA A 93 -2.43 -4.25 -21.14
N VAL A 94 -1.54 -3.76 -20.28
CA VAL A 94 -0.08 -3.87 -20.48
C VAL A 94 0.35 -5.33 -20.45
N GLY A 95 -0.12 -6.12 -19.48
CA GLY A 95 0.16 -7.56 -19.44
C GLY A 95 -0.22 -8.28 -20.73
N LEU A 96 -1.42 -8.03 -21.23
CA LEU A 96 -1.91 -8.60 -22.51
C LEU A 96 -1.07 -8.12 -23.70
N ALA A 97 -0.70 -6.84 -23.73
CA ALA A 97 0.14 -6.27 -24.81
C ALA A 97 1.55 -6.89 -24.85
N PHE A 98 2.08 -7.32 -23.70
CA PHE A 98 3.33 -8.08 -23.61
C PHE A 98 3.16 -9.60 -23.84
N GLY A 99 1.98 -10.04 -24.31
CA GLY A 99 1.73 -11.43 -24.65
C GLY A 99 1.53 -12.37 -23.46
N GLN A 100 1.22 -11.82 -22.29
CA GLN A 100 0.90 -12.65 -21.12
C GLN A 100 -0.50 -13.29 -21.30
N GLU A 101 -0.66 -14.48 -20.72
CA GLU A 101 -1.98 -15.12 -20.64
C GLU A 101 -2.98 -14.24 -19.86
N ALA A 102 -4.26 -14.31 -20.22
CA ALA A 102 -5.31 -13.48 -19.63
C ALA A 102 -5.34 -13.55 -18.10
N ASN A 103 -5.21 -14.74 -17.51
CA ASN A 103 -5.20 -14.92 -16.06
C ASN A 103 -4.00 -14.21 -15.41
N THR A 104 -2.81 -14.34 -15.99
CA THR A 104 -1.60 -13.64 -15.52
C THR A 104 -1.75 -12.14 -15.64
N ALA A 105 -2.27 -11.64 -16.76
CA ALA A 105 -2.47 -10.21 -16.99
C ALA A 105 -3.47 -9.62 -15.97
N ILE A 106 -4.58 -10.30 -15.71
CA ILE A 106 -5.58 -9.91 -14.70
C ILE A 106 -4.96 -9.90 -13.31
N PHE A 107 -4.17 -10.90 -12.96
CA PHE A 107 -3.49 -10.97 -11.67
C PHE A 107 -2.48 -9.83 -11.50
N VAL A 108 -1.70 -9.50 -12.53
CA VAL A 108 -0.78 -8.34 -12.53
C VAL A 108 -1.56 -7.04 -12.35
N GLY A 109 -2.69 -6.88 -13.08
CA GLY A 109 -3.57 -5.73 -12.91
C GLY A 109 -4.07 -5.59 -11.47
N ALA A 110 -4.51 -6.70 -10.85
CA ALA A 110 -4.96 -6.70 -9.46
C ALA A 110 -3.83 -6.36 -8.47
N ALA A 111 -2.63 -6.92 -8.68
CA ALA A 111 -1.49 -6.63 -7.83
C ALA A 111 -1.06 -5.15 -7.87
N LEU A 112 -1.25 -4.48 -9.00
CA LEU A 112 -0.95 -3.05 -9.16
C LEU A 112 -1.95 -2.11 -8.48
N THR A 113 -3.11 -2.61 -8.02
CA THR A 113 -4.08 -1.77 -7.28
C THR A 113 -3.64 -1.54 -5.84
N ALA A 114 -2.84 -2.42 -5.26
CA ALA A 114 -2.48 -2.34 -3.86
C ALA A 114 -1.66 -1.09 -3.54
N THR A 115 -2.18 -0.26 -2.63
CA THR A 115 -1.59 1.03 -2.22
C THR A 115 -1.14 0.97 -0.76
N SER A 116 0.03 1.56 -0.43
CA SER A 116 0.52 1.62 0.94
C SER A 116 0.03 2.87 1.66
N VAL A 117 -0.94 2.72 2.57
CA VAL A 117 -1.40 3.81 3.46
C VAL A 117 -0.23 4.32 4.32
N GLY A 118 0.61 3.42 4.87
CA GLY A 118 1.70 3.77 5.75
C GLY A 118 2.74 4.69 5.09
N ILE A 119 3.19 4.36 3.87
CA ILE A 119 4.14 5.20 3.13
C ILE A 119 3.50 6.54 2.78
N THR A 120 2.27 6.55 2.32
CA THR A 120 1.52 7.76 1.97
C THR A 120 1.40 8.70 3.18
N ALA A 121 1.00 8.17 4.33
CA ALA A 121 0.89 8.91 5.58
C ALA A 121 2.25 9.47 6.03
N ARG A 122 3.31 8.67 5.93
CA ARG A 122 4.67 9.11 6.27
C ARG A 122 5.13 10.26 5.39
N VAL A 123 4.89 10.18 4.08
CA VAL A 123 5.25 11.28 3.15
C VAL A 123 4.49 12.55 3.48
N PHE A 124 3.18 12.48 3.74
CA PHE A 124 2.42 13.66 4.18
C PHE A 124 2.90 14.22 5.53
N GLY A 125 3.33 13.35 6.46
CA GLY A 125 3.94 13.75 7.72
C GLY A 125 5.26 14.50 7.52
N ASP A 126 6.17 13.95 6.72
CA ASP A 126 7.46 14.57 6.40
C ASP A 126 7.29 15.93 5.70
N LEU A 127 6.24 16.06 4.87
CA LEU A 127 5.87 17.32 4.20
C LEU A 127 5.07 18.28 5.11
N ARG A 128 4.74 17.90 6.34
CA ARG A 128 3.86 18.65 7.28
C ARG A 128 2.50 18.99 6.66
N ALA A 129 1.96 18.08 5.84
CA ALA A 129 0.75 18.29 5.05
C ALA A 129 -0.44 17.42 5.50
N LEU A 130 -0.33 16.65 6.61
CA LEU A 130 -1.39 15.75 7.10
C LEU A 130 -2.73 16.46 7.36
N ALA A 131 -2.69 17.73 7.75
CA ALA A 131 -3.90 18.53 8.03
C ALA A 131 -4.56 19.13 6.77
N THR A 132 -4.00 18.91 5.58
CA THR A 132 -4.56 19.44 4.32
C THR A 132 -5.78 18.63 3.85
N THR A 133 -6.63 19.25 3.05
CA THR A 133 -7.79 18.56 2.44
C THR A 133 -7.34 17.45 1.49
N GLU A 134 -6.28 17.68 0.76
CA GLU A 134 -5.68 16.72 -0.17
C GLU A 134 -5.20 15.46 0.56
N ALA A 135 -4.48 15.61 1.68
CA ALA A 135 -4.04 14.50 2.50
C ALA A 135 -5.23 13.68 3.04
N ARG A 136 -6.28 14.36 3.52
CA ARG A 136 -7.51 13.70 3.99
C ARG A 136 -8.19 12.90 2.89
N VAL A 137 -8.30 13.47 1.69
CA VAL A 137 -8.89 12.77 0.53
C VAL A 137 -8.06 11.55 0.17
N VAL A 138 -6.74 11.70 0.08
CA VAL A 138 -5.82 10.60 -0.31
C VAL A 138 -5.79 9.50 0.75
N LEU A 139 -5.69 9.85 2.04
CA LEU A 139 -5.70 8.86 3.12
C LEU A 139 -7.05 8.16 3.25
N GLY A 140 -8.15 8.91 3.09
CA GLY A 140 -9.48 8.31 3.06
C GLY A 140 -9.68 7.39 1.84
N ALA A 141 -9.12 7.74 0.68
CA ALA A 141 -9.12 6.89 -0.50
C ALA A 141 -8.29 5.63 -0.29
N ALA A 142 -7.13 5.73 0.35
CA ALA A 142 -6.26 4.59 0.64
C ALA A 142 -6.93 3.57 1.58
N VAL A 143 -7.68 4.03 2.59
CA VAL A 143 -8.47 3.14 3.46
C VAL A 143 -9.57 2.42 2.68
N ALA A 144 -10.27 3.13 1.78
CA ALA A 144 -11.28 2.51 0.92
C ALA A 144 -10.65 1.53 -0.09
N ASP A 145 -9.45 1.87 -0.60
CA ASP A 145 -8.67 1.04 -1.51
C ASP A 145 -8.27 -0.30 -0.87
N ASP A 146 -7.85 -0.31 0.38
CA ASP A 146 -7.52 -1.54 1.10
C ASP A 146 -8.69 -2.53 1.11
N VAL A 147 -9.92 -2.03 1.37
CA VAL A 147 -11.13 -2.87 1.35
C VAL A 147 -11.43 -3.36 -0.08
N LEU A 148 -11.38 -2.47 -1.07
CA LEU A 148 -11.61 -2.81 -2.47
C LEU A 148 -10.55 -3.77 -3.00
N GLY A 149 -9.28 -3.55 -2.66
CA GLY A 149 -8.15 -4.39 -3.05
C GLY A 149 -8.27 -5.82 -2.53
N LEU A 150 -8.69 -6.00 -1.27
CA LEU A 150 -8.97 -7.33 -0.71
C LEU A 150 -10.09 -8.06 -1.46
N VAL A 151 -11.17 -7.36 -1.81
CA VAL A 151 -12.27 -7.93 -2.59
C VAL A 151 -11.79 -8.34 -3.98
N ILE A 152 -11.09 -7.44 -4.68
CA ILE A 152 -10.58 -7.71 -6.03
C ILE A 152 -9.60 -8.87 -6.01
N LEU A 153 -8.64 -8.86 -5.09
CA LEU A 153 -7.65 -9.94 -4.99
C LEU A 153 -8.33 -11.29 -4.72
N THR A 154 -9.31 -11.32 -3.82
CA THR A 154 -10.09 -12.54 -3.52
C THR A 154 -10.83 -13.06 -4.74
N VAL A 155 -11.46 -12.17 -5.53
CA VAL A 155 -12.16 -12.53 -6.76
C VAL A 155 -11.18 -13.02 -7.83
N VAL A 156 -10.09 -12.28 -8.03
CA VAL A 156 -9.08 -12.61 -9.06
C VAL A 156 -8.38 -13.93 -8.76
N VAL A 157 -7.99 -14.17 -7.49
CA VAL A 157 -7.40 -15.45 -7.11
C VAL A 157 -8.33 -16.61 -7.44
N LYS A 158 -9.62 -16.50 -7.12
CA LYS A 158 -10.59 -17.55 -7.45
C LYS A 158 -10.78 -17.76 -8.95
N ILE A 159 -10.81 -16.67 -9.73
CA ILE A 159 -10.87 -16.78 -11.20
C ILE A 159 -9.66 -17.51 -11.74
N VAL A 160 -8.47 -17.18 -11.25
CA VAL A 160 -7.20 -17.78 -11.70
C VAL A 160 -7.07 -19.24 -11.25
N THR A 161 -7.55 -19.59 -10.06
CA THR A 161 -7.52 -20.98 -9.54
C THR A 161 -8.66 -21.85 -10.10
N GLY A 162 -9.62 -21.25 -10.80
CA GLY A 162 -10.78 -21.98 -11.35
C GLY A 162 -11.88 -22.28 -10.34
N ASP A 163 -11.84 -21.64 -9.17
CA ASP A 163 -12.84 -21.80 -8.12
C ASP A 163 -14.09 -20.94 -8.40
N ALA A 164 -15.25 -21.39 -7.94
CA ALA A 164 -16.48 -20.64 -8.11
C ALA A 164 -16.47 -19.35 -7.28
N VAL A 165 -16.68 -18.21 -7.94
CA VAL A 165 -16.88 -16.92 -7.29
C VAL A 165 -18.35 -16.80 -6.85
N GLY A 166 -18.62 -17.01 -5.56
CA GLY A 166 -19.96 -16.87 -5.00
C GLY A 166 -20.14 -15.54 -4.25
N ALA A 167 -21.39 -15.06 -4.17
CA ALA A 167 -21.72 -13.86 -3.37
C ALA A 167 -21.26 -14.00 -1.89
N GLY A 168 -21.32 -15.20 -1.34
CA GLY A 168 -20.83 -15.49 0.02
C GLY A 168 -19.33 -15.24 0.21
N THR A 169 -18.53 -15.38 -0.83
CA THR A 169 -17.09 -15.07 -0.78
C THR A 169 -16.85 -13.58 -0.65
N VAL A 170 -17.52 -12.78 -1.48
CA VAL A 170 -17.39 -11.32 -1.45
C VAL A 170 -17.90 -10.75 -0.11
N LEU A 171 -19.08 -11.22 0.35
CA LEU A 171 -19.63 -10.81 1.63
C LEU A 171 -18.76 -11.24 2.82
N GLY A 172 -18.18 -12.44 2.77
CA GLY A 172 -17.24 -12.91 3.79
C GLY A 172 -15.97 -12.07 3.85
N THR A 173 -15.41 -11.70 2.69
CA THR A 173 -14.22 -10.81 2.63
C THR A 173 -14.52 -9.42 3.16
N LEU A 174 -15.68 -8.85 2.80
CA LEU A 174 -16.12 -7.55 3.33
C LEU A 174 -16.35 -7.59 4.83
N GLY A 175 -16.94 -8.68 5.36
CA GLY A 175 -17.17 -8.85 6.79
C GLY A 175 -15.90 -9.07 7.62
N LEU A 176 -14.79 -9.47 7.00
CA LEU A 176 -13.49 -9.59 7.66
C LEU A 176 -12.64 -8.31 7.55
N ALA A 177 -12.97 -7.41 6.60
CA ALA A 177 -12.25 -6.17 6.35
C ALA A 177 -12.77 -4.96 7.14
N VAL A 178 -13.93 -5.11 7.82
CA VAL A 178 -14.58 -4.11 8.69
C VAL A 178 -14.49 -4.55 10.14
#